data_af1fd487f05da13dce26b42abe99d46d
#
_entry.id   af1fd487f05da13dce26b42abe99d46d
#
_cell.length_a   1.000
_cell.length_b   1.000
_cell.length_c   1.000
_cell.angle_alpha   90.00
_cell.angle_beta   90.00
_cell.angle_gamma   90.00
#
_symmetry.space_group_name_H-M   'P 1'
#
loop_
_entity.id
_entity.type
_entity.pdbx_description
1 polymer ?
#
loop_
_entity_poly.entity_id
_entity_poly.type
_entity_poly.pdbx_seq_one_letter_code
_entity_poly.pdbx_strand_id
1 'polypeptide(L)' 'WVDKKSGGYLTNAWFQSPVSGLWYYMGADGYMLTNTTTPDGYKVDAGGVWVK' A
#
# COMPACT_ATOMS: atom_id res chain seq x y z
N TRP A 1 -6.39 -5.43 -3.88
CA TRP A 1 -5.25 -5.48 -4.80
C TRP A 1 -4.76 -6.91 -4.91
N VAL A 2 -4.60 -7.37 -6.12
CA VAL A 2 -4.24 -8.76 -6.38
C VAL A 2 -2.91 -8.80 -7.11
N ASP A 3 -2.01 -9.65 -6.62
CA ASP A 3 -0.73 -9.90 -7.26
C ASP A 3 -0.88 -11.10 -8.19
N LYS A 4 -0.85 -10.86 -9.48
CA LYS A 4 -1.03 -11.90 -10.48
C LYS A 4 0.11 -12.91 -10.49
N LYS A 5 1.32 -12.47 -10.11
CA LYS A 5 2.48 -13.35 -10.10
C LYS A 5 2.41 -14.40 -9.01
N SER A 6 1.98 -13.98 -7.82
CA SER A 6 1.88 -14.89 -6.70
C SER A 6 0.54 -15.58 -6.62
N GLY A 7 -0.42 -15.15 -7.43
CA GLY A 7 -1.77 -15.70 -7.42
C GLY A 7 -2.56 -15.34 -6.19
N GLY A 8 -2.16 -14.29 -5.46
CA GLY A 8 -2.82 -13.88 -4.25
C GLY A 8 -2.84 -12.37 -4.06
N TYR A 9 -3.19 -11.94 -2.85
CA TYR A 9 -3.23 -10.53 -2.52
C TYR A 9 -1.83 -9.99 -2.29
N LEU A 10 -1.66 -8.70 -2.58
CA LEU A 10 -0.51 -7.97 -2.06
C LEU A 10 -0.72 -7.74 -0.57
N THR A 11 0.25 -8.14 0.23
CA THR A 11 0.20 -7.94 1.68
C THR A 11 1.58 -7.47 2.15
N ASN A 12 1.59 -6.56 3.11
CA ASN A 12 2.83 -6.04 3.70
C ASN A 12 3.80 -5.55 2.63
N ALA A 13 3.28 -4.88 1.60
CA ALA A 13 4.08 -4.47 0.45
C ALA A 13 3.62 -3.12 -0.09
N TRP A 14 4.55 -2.43 -0.75
CA TRP A 14 4.26 -1.17 -1.41
C TRP A 14 3.77 -1.42 -2.83
N PHE A 15 2.85 -0.58 -3.27
CA PHE A 15 2.34 -0.61 -4.64
C PHE A 15 2.34 0.81 -5.19
N GLN A 16 2.94 0.99 -6.36
CA GLN A 16 2.91 2.28 -7.05
C GLN A 16 1.84 2.24 -8.13
N SER A 17 0.90 3.18 -8.05
CA SER A 17 -0.16 3.27 -9.06
C SER A 17 0.43 3.68 -10.41
N PRO A 18 0.16 2.93 -11.49
CA PRO A 18 0.64 3.32 -12.82
C PRO A 18 -0.11 4.52 -13.39
N VAL A 19 -1.26 4.87 -12.82
CA VAL A 19 -2.07 5.98 -13.29
C VAL A 19 -1.62 7.30 -12.67
N SER A 20 -1.46 7.33 -11.35
CA SER A 20 -1.13 8.55 -10.62
C SER A 20 0.32 8.62 -10.18
N GLY A 21 1.02 7.49 -10.17
CA GLY A 21 2.40 7.42 -9.71
C GLY A 21 2.54 7.51 -8.20
N LEU A 22 1.44 7.45 -7.47
CA LEU A 22 1.45 7.55 -6.02
C LEU A 22 1.71 6.18 -5.40
N TRP A 23 2.35 6.19 -4.23
CA TRP A 23 2.67 4.96 -3.51
C TRP A 23 1.62 4.66 -2.47
N TYR A 24 1.20 3.41 -2.42
CA TYR A 24 0.26 2.89 -1.44
C TYR A 24 0.86 1.70 -0.73
N TYR A 25 0.45 1.46 0.50
CA TYR A 25 0.93 0.32 1.27
C TYR A 25 -0.22 -0.63 1.58
N MET A 26 -0.04 -1.89 1.21
CA MET A 26 -1.03 -2.93 1.51
C MET A 26 -0.70 -3.54 2.85
N GLY A 27 -1.71 -3.62 3.74
CA GLY A 27 -1.54 -4.22 5.06
C GLY A 27 -1.55 -5.74 5.02
N ALA A 28 -1.46 -6.34 6.19
CA ALA A 28 -1.40 -7.80 6.32
C ALA A 28 -2.68 -8.49 5.85
N ASP A 29 -3.79 -7.77 5.83
CA ASP A 29 -5.08 -8.30 5.36
C ASP A 29 -5.31 -8.05 3.88
N GLY A 30 -4.35 -7.46 3.19
CA GLY A 30 -4.45 -7.16 1.77
C GLY A 30 -5.19 -5.87 1.44
N TYR A 31 -5.60 -5.11 2.45
CA TYR A 31 -6.24 -3.82 2.24
C TYR A 31 -5.24 -2.68 2.39
N MET A 32 -5.48 -1.62 1.64
CA MET A 32 -4.64 -0.43 1.68
C MET A 32 -4.75 0.26 3.04
N LEU A 33 -3.59 0.56 3.63
CA LEU A 33 -3.55 1.33 4.87
C LEU A 33 -3.85 2.79 4.59
N THR A 34 -4.57 3.42 5.51
CA THR A 34 -4.90 4.84 5.42
C THR A 34 -4.73 5.49 6.77
N ASN A 35 -4.27 6.74 6.78
CA ASN A 35 -4.14 7.57 7.97
C ASN A 35 -3.42 6.84 9.11
N THR A 36 -2.31 6.17 8.78
CA THR A 36 -1.56 5.38 9.75
C THR A 36 -0.09 5.35 9.38
N THR A 37 0.71 4.76 10.25
CA THR A 37 2.14 4.55 10.00
C THR A 37 2.37 3.09 9.62
N THR A 38 3.14 2.86 8.56
CA THR A 38 3.47 1.51 8.13
C THR A 38 4.53 0.89 9.04
N PRO A 39 4.66 -0.45 9.02
CA PRO A 39 5.71 -1.13 9.80
C PRO A 39 7.13 -0.69 9.43
N ASP A 40 7.31 -0.13 8.23
CA ASP A 40 8.61 0.38 7.79
C ASP A 40 8.93 1.75 8.34
N GLY A 41 8.01 2.38 9.07
CA GLY A 41 8.21 3.70 9.64
C GLY A 41 7.78 4.84 8.74
N TYR A 42 7.09 4.55 7.65
CA TYR A 42 6.55 5.56 6.76
C TYR A 42 5.10 5.84 7.10
N LYS A 43 4.64 7.02 6.71
CA LYS A 43 3.25 7.41 6.96
C LYS A 43 2.46 7.43 5.68
N VAL A 44 1.19 7.06 5.78
CA VAL A 44 0.23 7.20 4.69
C VAL A 44 -0.90 8.11 5.16
N ASP A 45 -1.44 8.92 4.25
CA ASP A 45 -2.50 9.86 4.58
C ASP A 45 -3.87 9.18 4.55
N ALA A 46 -4.93 9.99 4.71
CA ALA A 46 -6.29 9.46 4.72
C ALA A 46 -6.69 8.83 3.39
N GLY A 47 -6.02 9.19 2.31
CA GLY A 47 -6.22 8.56 1.01
C GLY A 47 -5.35 7.35 0.76
N GLY A 48 -4.51 6.99 1.74
CA GLY A 48 -3.61 5.85 1.62
C GLY A 48 -2.32 6.15 0.87
N VAL A 49 -2.07 7.42 0.55
CA VAL A 49 -0.90 7.83 -0.20
C VAL A 49 0.28 8.04 0.74
N TRP A 50 1.46 7.55 0.35
CA TRP A 50 2.67 7.75 1.11
C TRP A 50 2.98 9.24 1.27
N VAL A 51 3.24 9.63 2.51
CA VAL A 51 3.59 11.01 2.87
C VAL A 51 5.06 11.04 3.29
N LYS A 52 5.80 11.90 2.67
CA LYS A 52 7.21 12.07 3.03
C LYS A 52 7.39 12.85 4.32
#